data_ff9c21b8c602a92c73d42f8816d8b751
#
_entry.id   ff9c21b8c602a92c73d42f8816d8b751
#
_cell.length_a   1.000
_cell.length_b   1.000
_cell.length_c   1.000
_cell.angle_alpha   90.00
_cell.angle_beta   90.00
_cell.angle_gamma   90.00
#
_symmetry.space_group_name_H-M   'P 1'
#
loop_
_entity.id
_entity.type
_entity.pdbx_description
1 polymer ?
#
loop_
_entity_poly.entity_id
_entity_poly.type
_entity_poly.pdbx_seq_one_letter_code
_entity_poly.pdbx_strand_id
1 'polypeptide(L)'
;MNIRFAQPIGISLLTLALTVPALLAAAPDVQAPNTLTAEEQAAGWRLLFDGQTIDQWRTFGRPAPGEGWQVVDGALTRMARGGDLITKEQFADFEFAFDWKLSGEAGNSGVMFRVIEGLAQTYHSGPEMQILDDEGHRDGRVPETSCGANYALHASAKPMCRPVGEWNQTRLLVRGAHVEQWMNGEKIVEYELWTPDWEAKVAASKFKEWPEYGRAKSGHIAIQDHGSLVAFRNLKIRVF
;
A
#
# COMPACT_ATOMS: atom_id res chain seq x y z
N MET A 1 -74.91 -60.36 31.76
CA MET A 1 -73.44 -60.45 31.73
C MET A 1 -73.01 -59.23 30.88
N ASN A 2 -72.75 -58.12 31.55
CA ASN A 2 -72.46 -56.84 30.91
C ASN A 2 -70.93 -56.60 30.89
N ILE A 3 -70.32 -56.58 29.69
CA ILE A 3 -68.92 -56.30 29.49
C ILE A 3 -68.80 -54.80 29.20
N ARG A 4 -68.10 -54.04 30.06
CA ARG A 4 -67.78 -52.63 29.86
C ARG A 4 -66.46 -52.57 29.15
N PHE A 5 -66.45 -51.90 28.01
CA PHE A 5 -65.22 -51.52 27.29
C PHE A 5 -64.62 -50.24 27.90
N ALA A 6 -63.37 -50.27 28.24
CA ALA A 6 -62.62 -49.11 28.71
C ALA A 6 -62.10 -48.33 27.47
N GLN A 7 -62.26 -47.01 27.52
CA GLN A 7 -61.67 -46.06 26.47
C GLN A 7 -60.25 -45.76 26.81
N PRO A 8 -59.37 -45.63 25.78
CA PRO A 8 -57.98 -45.21 26.00
C PRO A 8 -57.85 -43.71 26.20
N ILE A 9 -57.04 -43.29 27.19
CA ILE A 9 -56.70 -41.94 27.54
C ILE A 9 -55.62 -41.44 26.47
N GLY A 10 -55.99 -40.46 25.62
CA GLY A 10 -55.07 -39.84 24.69
C GLY A 10 -54.15 -38.87 25.43
N ILE A 11 -52.87 -39.17 25.42
CA ILE A 11 -51.79 -38.19 25.86
C ILE A 11 -51.46 -37.29 24.73
N SER A 12 -51.87 -36.00 24.79
CA SER A 12 -51.43 -34.93 23.86
C SER A 12 -50.03 -34.49 24.24
N LEU A 13 -49.04 -34.82 23.43
CA LEU A 13 -47.71 -34.20 23.51
C LEU A 13 -47.76 -32.80 22.91
N LEU A 14 -47.60 -31.80 23.75
CA LEU A 14 -47.43 -30.42 23.37
C LEU A 14 -45.95 -30.19 22.98
N THR A 15 -45.63 -30.17 21.70
CA THR A 15 -44.29 -29.83 21.20
C THR A 15 -44.11 -28.33 21.23
N LEU A 16 -43.29 -27.86 22.18
CA LEU A 16 -42.84 -26.45 22.27
C LEU A 16 -41.73 -26.22 21.24
N ALA A 17 -42.03 -25.55 20.13
CA ALA A 17 -41.04 -25.15 19.15
C ALA A 17 -40.27 -23.93 19.68
N LEU A 18 -39.00 -24.13 20.09
CA LEU A 18 -38.09 -23.07 20.42
C LEU A 18 -37.57 -22.44 19.10
N THR A 19 -38.08 -21.27 18.73
CA THR A 19 -37.52 -20.46 17.69
C THR A 19 -36.28 -19.74 18.19
N VAL A 20 -35.08 -20.20 17.82
CA VAL A 20 -33.82 -19.51 18.03
C VAL A 20 -33.74 -18.41 16.99
N PRO A 21 -33.65 -17.11 17.36
CA PRO A 21 -33.43 -16.06 16.40
C PRO A 21 -32.05 -16.25 15.80
N ALA A 22 -31.97 -16.45 14.49
CA ALA A 22 -30.72 -16.41 13.76
C ALA A 22 -30.16 -14.97 13.82
N LEU A 23 -29.11 -14.76 14.59
CA LEU A 23 -28.33 -13.53 14.56
C LEU A 23 -27.64 -13.50 13.18
N LEU A 24 -28.22 -12.77 12.21
CA LEU A 24 -27.50 -12.44 10.98
C LEU A 24 -26.30 -11.58 11.39
N ALA A 25 -25.12 -12.17 11.39
CA ALA A 25 -23.88 -11.40 11.42
C ALA A 25 -23.88 -10.48 10.20
N ALA A 26 -23.89 -9.16 10.42
CA ALA A 26 -23.72 -8.19 9.36
C ALA A 26 -22.41 -8.54 8.61
N ALA A 27 -22.47 -8.61 7.29
CA ALA A 27 -21.27 -8.75 6.49
C ALA A 27 -20.31 -7.61 6.87
N PRO A 28 -18.98 -7.85 6.94
CA PRO A 28 -18.04 -6.80 7.25
C PRO A 28 -18.26 -5.65 6.26
N ASP A 29 -18.44 -4.45 6.80
CA ASP A 29 -18.65 -3.24 6.02
C ASP A 29 -17.38 -3.02 5.18
N VAL A 30 -17.43 -3.42 3.91
CA VAL A 30 -16.30 -3.26 3.00
C VAL A 30 -16.21 -1.78 2.69
N GLN A 31 -15.26 -1.10 3.33
CA GLN A 31 -14.99 0.32 3.11
C GLN A 31 -14.83 0.61 1.61
N ALA A 32 -15.58 1.60 1.10
CA ALA A 32 -15.43 2.04 -0.27
C ALA A 32 -14.00 2.56 -0.50
N PRO A 33 -13.37 2.27 -1.65
CA PRO A 33 -12.05 2.79 -1.96
C PRO A 33 -12.00 4.33 -1.90
N ASN A 34 -10.84 4.87 -1.55
CA ASN A 34 -10.57 6.31 -1.44
C ASN A 34 -11.49 7.05 -0.45
N THR A 35 -11.85 6.36 0.63
CA THR A 35 -12.58 6.95 1.76
C THR A 35 -11.80 6.75 3.05
N LEU A 36 -12.15 7.49 4.09
CA LEU A 36 -11.61 7.31 5.44
C LEU A 36 -12.70 6.84 6.37
N THR A 37 -12.40 5.90 7.26
CA THR A 37 -13.29 5.57 8.37
C THR A 37 -13.33 6.72 9.39
N ALA A 38 -14.30 6.71 10.28
CA ALA A 38 -14.37 7.68 11.39
C ALA A 38 -13.14 7.58 12.30
N GLU A 39 -12.64 6.36 12.55
CA GLU A 39 -11.45 6.10 13.34
C GLU A 39 -10.17 6.64 12.66
N GLU A 40 -10.06 6.47 11.34
CA GLU A 40 -8.95 7.04 10.57
C GLU A 40 -8.95 8.55 10.60
N GLN A 41 -10.14 9.18 10.43
CA GLN A 41 -10.28 10.64 10.53
C GLN A 41 -9.89 11.13 11.92
N ALA A 42 -10.38 10.47 12.97
CA ALA A 42 -10.05 10.80 14.36
C ALA A 42 -8.56 10.61 14.67
N ALA A 43 -7.90 9.64 14.01
CA ALA A 43 -6.46 9.38 14.12
C ALA A 43 -5.59 10.34 13.26
N GLY A 44 -6.19 11.29 12.55
CA GLY A 44 -5.49 12.31 11.76
C GLY A 44 -5.08 11.86 10.36
N TRP A 45 -5.66 10.78 9.84
CA TRP A 45 -5.47 10.40 8.45
C TRP A 45 -6.19 11.37 7.50
N ARG A 46 -5.59 11.64 6.35
CA ARG A 46 -6.20 12.39 5.26
C ARG A 46 -5.86 11.73 3.92
N LEU A 47 -6.73 11.90 2.94
CA LEU A 47 -6.52 11.37 1.60
C LEU A 47 -5.50 12.23 0.84
N LEU A 48 -4.62 11.58 0.10
CA LEU A 48 -3.79 12.16 -0.95
C LEU A 48 -4.34 11.88 -2.36
N PHE A 49 -5.44 11.09 -2.43
CA PHE A 49 -6.16 10.80 -3.65
C PHE A 49 -7.62 10.44 -3.30
N ASP A 50 -8.57 11.12 -3.92
CA ASP A 50 -10.01 11.00 -3.67
C ASP A 50 -10.74 10.06 -4.64
N GLY A 51 -10.01 9.44 -5.56
CA GLY A 51 -10.58 8.60 -6.62
C GLY A 51 -11.10 9.37 -7.82
N GLN A 52 -11.00 10.70 -7.84
CA GLN A 52 -11.56 11.56 -8.89
C GLN A 52 -10.52 12.51 -9.49
N THR A 53 -9.69 13.13 -8.64
CA THR A 53 -8.68 14.11 -9.07
C THR A 53 -7.28 13.73 -8.61
N ILE A 54 -6.26 14.20 -9.36
CA ILE A 54 -4.86 14.03 -9.01
C ILE A 54 -4.24 15.34 -8.52
N ASP A 55 -5.06 16.22 -7.95
CA ASP A 55 -4.69 17.59 -7.58
C ASP A 55 -3.64 17.70 -6.47
N GLN A 56 -3.46 16.64 -5.66
CA GLN A 56 -2.43 16.57 -4.63
C GLN A 56 -1.04 16.20 -5.19
N TRP A 57 -0.96 15.86 -6.48
CA TRP A 57 0.21 15.34 -7.15
C TRP A 57 0.64 16.22 -8.32
N ARG A 58 1.90 16.10 -8.71
CA ARG A 58 2.50 16.66 -9.93
C ARG A 58 3.65 15.78 -10.39
N THR A 59 4.06 15.90 -11.63
CA THR A 59 5.27 15.21 -12.11
C THR A 59 6.53 15.88 -11.52
N PHE A 60 7.50 15.07 -11.15
CA PHE A 60 8.81 15.52 -10.68
C PHE A 60 9.42 16.50 -11.67
N GLY A 61 9.88 17.67 -11.17
CA GLY A 61 10.42 18.74 -12.00
C GLY A 61 9.39 19.47 -12.89
N ARG A 62 8.07 19.24 -12.70
CA ARG A 62 7.00 19.91 -13.47
C ARG A 62 5.90 20.45 -12.55
N PRO A 63 5.16 21.49 -12.98
CA PRO A 63 4.12 22.10 -12.14
C PRO A 63 2.80 21.28 -12.10
N ALA A 64 2.59 20.37 -13.06
CA ALA A 64 1.37 19.57 -13.21
C ALA A 64 1.69 18.09 -13.44
N PRO A 65 0.72 17.18 -13.22
CA PRO A 65 0.85 15.78 -13.58
C PRO A 65 1.04 15.60 -15.09
N GLY A 66 1.85 14.62 -15.49
CA GLY A 66 1.95 14.22 -16.90
C GLY A 66 0.69 13.50 -17.38
N GLU A 67 0.31 13.67 -18.63
CA GLU A 67 -0.90 13.10 -19.25
C GLU A 67 -0.96 11.55 -19.19
N GLY A 68 0.19 10.90 -18.97
CA GLY A 68 0.27 9.44 -18.81
C GLY A 68 -0.34 8.93 -17.51
N TRP A 69 -0.55 9.79 -16.51
CA TRP A 69 -1.25 9.46 -15.29
C TRP A 69 -2.72 9.88 -15.39
N GLN A 70 -3.62 8.94 -15.21
CA GLN A 70 -5.06 9.13 -15.36
C GLN A 70 -5.83 8.50 -14.20
N VAL A 71 -7.04 8.97 -13.96
CA VAL A 71 -7.99 8.28 -13.07
C VAL A 71 -8.80 7.29 -13.90
N VAL A 72 -8.64 6.01 -13.59
CA VAL A 72 -9.37 4.91 -14.25
C VAL A 72 -10.06 4.07 -13.18
N ASP A 73 -11.37 3.95 -13.26
CA ASP A 73 -12.19 3.19 -12.29
C ASP A 73 -11.89 3.55 -10.83
N GLY A 74 -11.72 4.86 -10.55
CA GLY A 74 -11.42 5.36 -9.22
C GLY A 74 -9.99 5.08 -8.74
N ALA A 75 -9.08 4.64 -9.61
CA ALA A 75 -7.67 4.43 -9.30
C ALA A 75 -6.77 5.38 -10.08
N LEU A 76 -5.73 5.90 -9.44
CA LEU A 76 -4.65 6.65 -10.06
C LEU A 76 -3.79 5.68 -10.86
N THR A 77 -3.87 5.74 -12.18
CA THR A 77 -3.31 4.72 -13.07
C THR A 77 -2.29 5.32 -14.03
N ARG A 78 -1.14 4.69 -14.12
CA ARG A 78 -0.15 4.97 -15.15
C ARG A 78 -0.57 4.26 -16.44
N MET A 79 -1.11 5.02 -17.40
CA MET A 79 -1.57 4.52 -18.70
C MET A 79 -0.53 4.68 -19.80
N ALA A 80 0.31 5.72 -19.69
CA ALA A 80 1.37 6.03 -20.64
C ALA A 80 2.52 6.75 -19.91
N ARG A 81 3.59 7.10 -20.61
CA ARG A 81 4.69 7.86 -20.03
C ARG A 81 4.20 9.20 -19.47
N GLY A 82 4.32 9.38 -18.15
CA GLY A 82 3.93 10.60 -17.43
C GLY A 82 5.07 11.20 -16.61
N GLY A 83 6.14 10.42 -16.39
CA GLY A 83 7.20 10.71 -15.42
C GLY A 83 6.76 10.43 -14.00
N ASP A 84 7.70 10.35 -13.07
CA ASP A 84 7.41 10.08 -11.67
C ASP A 84 6.48 11.14 -11.09
N LEU A 85 5.41 10.72 -10.40
CA LEU A 85 4.58 11.64 -9.63
C LEU A 85 5.22 11.92 -8.28
N ILE A 86 5.11 13.16 -7.83
CA ILE A 86 5.44 13.54 -6.45
C ILE A 86 4.25 14.25 -5.81
N THR A 87 4.10 14.12 -4.50
CA THR A 87 3.13 14.93 -3.74
C THR A 87 3.49 16.42 -3.87
N LYS A 88 2.51 17.32 -3.91
CA LYS A 88 2.77 18.78 -3.86
C LYS A 88 3.34 19.20 -2.51
N GLU A 89 2.88 18.57 -1.45
CA GLU A 89 3.34 18.76 -0.07
C GLU A 89 4.58 17.89 0.21
N GLN A 90 5.41 18.33 1.15
CA GLN A 90 6.56 17.60 1.67
C GLN A 90 6.30 17.11 3.09
N PHE A 91 6.85 15.95 3.43
CA PHE A 91 6.65 15.28 4.71
C PHE A 91 7.99 14.92 5.36
N ALA A 92 8.06 15.07 6.69
CA ALA A 92 9.21 14.64 7.50
C ALA A 92 8.91 13.29 8.16
N ASP A 93 8.00 13.29 9.13
CA ASP A 93 7.57 12.12 9.89
C ASP A 93 6.11 11.82 9.56
N PHE A 94 5.86 10.64 9.05
CA PHE A 94 4.53 10.29 8.55
C PHE A 94 4.32 8.78 8.50
N GLU A 95 3.07 8.41 8.34
CA GLU A 95 2.65 7.09 7.91
C GLU A 95 1.83 7.24 6.63
N PHE A 96 2.25 6.57 5.57
CA PHE A 96 1.60 6.57 4.26
C PHE A 96 1.05 5.19 3.96
N ALA A 97 -0.25 5.08 3.71
CA ALA A 97 -0.89 3.84 3.32
C ALA A 97 -1.46 3.96 1.91
N PHE A 98 -1.35 2.89 1.14
CA PHE A 98 -1.85 2.84 -0.22
C PHE A 98 -2.05 1.39 -0.69
N ASP A 99 -2.99 1.21 -1.61
CA ASP A 99 -3.12 -0.04 -2.36
C ASP A 99 -2.52 0.16 -3.76
N TRP A 100 -1.91 -0.91 -4.30
CA TRP A 100 -1.39 -0.91 -5.66
C TRP A 100 -1.68 -2.23 -6.36
N LYS A 101 -1.71 -2.17 -7.70
CA LYS A 101 -1.92 -3.33 -8.56
C LYS A 101 -1.13 -3.17 -9.85
N LEU A 102 -0.25 -4.13 -10.14
CA LEU A 102 0.39 -4.26 -11.44
C LEU A 102 -0.55 -4.94 -12.43
N SER A 103 -0.45 -4.56 -13.71
CA SER A 103 -1.17 -5.21 -14.80
C SER A 103 -0.19 -5.45 -15.95
N GLY A 104 -0.16 -6.70 -16.45
CA GLY A 104 0.84 -7.13 -17.42
C GLY A 104 2.09 -7.73 -16.80
N GLU A 105 2.79 -8.54 -17.59
CA GLU A 105 3.99 -9.28 -17.17
C GLU A 105 5.18 -8.35 -16.91
N ALA A 106 6.10 -8.79 -16.05
CA ALA A 106 7.32 -8.08 -15.69
C ALA A 106 7.10 -6.64 -15.20
N GLY A 107 5.96 -6.39 -14.53
CA GLY A 107 5.60 -5.06 -14.04
C GLY A 107 6.60 -4.54 -13.01
N ASN A 108 6.90 -3.23 -13.10
CA ASN A 108 7.83 -2.54 -12.21
C ASN A 108 7.32 -1.11 -11.93
N SER A 109 7.38 -0.71 -10.68
CA SER A 109 7.12 0.62 -10.14
C SER A 109 7.80 0.73 -8.76
N GLY A 110 7.59 1.81 -8.05
CA GLY A 110 8.12 2.00 -6.70
C GLY A 110 7.49 3.19 -6.01
N VAL A 111 7.61 3.22 -4.69
CA VAL A 111 7.24 4.39 -3.87
C VAL A 111 8.48 4.86 -3.13
N MET A 112 8.84 6.14 -3.33
CA MET A 112 10.00 6.77 -2.68
C MET A 112 9.53 7.81 -1.68
N PHE A 113 10.34 8.07 -0.68
CA PHE A 113 10.02 9.08 0.33
C PHE A 113 11.17 10.06 0.54
N ARG A 114 10.83 11.24 1.08
CA ARG A 114 11.75 12.36 1.30
C ARG A 114 12.54 12.74 0.05
N VAL A 115 11.86 12.66 -1.10
CA VAL A 115 12.42 13.07 -2.40
C VAL A 115 12.60 14.58 -2.41
N ILE A 116 13.78 15.07 -2.82
CA ILE A 116 14.07 16.49 -3.01
C ILE A 116 14.16 16.83 -4.49
N GLU A 117 13.77 18.05 -4.84
CA GLU A 117 13.88 18.56 -6.20
C GLU A 117 15.27 19.13 -6.50
N GLY A 118 15.50 19.48 -7.77
CA GLY A 118 16.80 19.98 -8.24
C GLY A 118 17.76 18.89 -8.67
N LEU A 119 17.39 17.61 -8.51
CA LEU A 119 18.13 16.45 -9.00
C LEU A 119 17.53 15.93 -10.30
N ALA A 120 18.26 15.07 -11.01
CA ALA A 120 17.80 14.54 -12.30
C ALA A 120 16.68 13.49 -12.17
N GLN A 121 16.65 12.74 -11.05
CA GLN A 121 15.71 11.66 -10.82
C GLN A 121 15.28 11.63 -9.35
N THR A 122 14.09 11.09 -9.07
CA THR A 122 13.54 10.92 -7.71
C THR A 122 14.41 10.00 -6.85
N TYR A 123 14.91 8.90 -7.42
CA TYR A 123 15.76 7.92 -6.73
C TYR A 123 17.20 8.41 -6.47
N HIS A 124 17.58 9.61 -6.91
CA HIS A 124 18.86 10.21 -6.52
C HIS A 124 18.83 10.70 -5.06
N SER A 125 17.66 10.86 -4.47
CA SER A 125 17.51 11.27 -3.06
C SER A 125 16.60 10.37 -2.25
N GLY A 126 15.52 9.84 -2.83
CA GLY A 126 14.48 9.08 -2.11
C GLY A 126 14.78 7.59 -2.03
N PRO A 127 14.89 7.01 -0.82
CA PRO A 127 14.85 5.56 -0.66
C PRO A 127 13.54 4.99 -1.19
N GLU A 128 13.62 3.83 -1.85
CA GLU A 128 12.51 3.26 -2.62
C GLU A 128 12.00 1.97 -2.00
N MET A 129 10.70 1.91 -1.74
CA MET A 129 9.98 0.66 -1.54
C MET A 129 9.58 0.09 -2.90
N GLN A 130 10.14 -1.08 -3.25
CA GLN A 130 9.97 -1.71 -4.56
C GLN A 130 8.57 -2.27 -4.77
N ILE A 131 8.01 -2.02 -5.94
CA ILE A 131 6.77 -2.62 -6.47
C ILE A 131 7.14 -3.41 -7.72
N LEU A 132 7.05 -4.74 -7.66
CA LEU A 132 7.59 -5.61 -8.70
C LEU A 132 6.72 -6.86 -8.91
N ASP A 133 6.69 -7.32 -10.14
CA ASP A 133 6.32 -8.69 -10.50
C ASP A 133 7.57 -9.57 -10.36
N ASP A 134 7.74 -10.21 -9.20
CA ASP A 134 8.94 -11.00 -8.90
C ASP A 134 9.10 -12.20 -9.82
N GLU A 135 8.01 -12.75 -10.36
CA GLU A 135 8.06 -13.91 -11.24
C GLU A 135 8.47 -13.51 -12.67
N GLY A 136 7.93 -12.41 -13.16
CA GLY A 136 8.15 -11.94 -14.54
C GLY A 136 9.38 -11.07 -14.71
N HIS A 137 9.80 -10.33 -13.68
CA HIS A 137 10.90 -9.36 -13.77
C HIS A 137 12.22 -9.95 -13.27
N ARG A 138 13.32 -9.61 -13.94
CA ARG A 138 14.67 -10.09 -13.58
C ARG A 138 15.11 -9.72 -12.16
N ASP A 139 14.70 -8.55 -11.68
CA ASP A 139 15.07 -8.01 -10.35
C ASP A 139 14.42 -8.81 -9.22
N GLY A 140 13.32 -9.53 -9.47
CA GLY A 140 12.68 -10.43 -8.51
C GLY A 140 13.52 -11.64 -8.11
N ARG A 141 14.62 -11.90 -8.83
CA ARG A 141 15.57 -12.98 -8.52
C ARG A 141 16.59 -12.62 -7.46
N VAL A 142 16.69 -11.35 -7.11
CA VAL A 142 17.63 -10.81 -6.13
C VAL A 142 16.84 -10.27 -4.95
N PRO A 143 17.04 -10.80 -3.73
CA PRO A 143 16.23 -10.43 -2.57
C PRO A 143 16.16 -8.92 -2.29
N GLU A 144 17.26 -8.21 -2.46
CA GLU A 144 17.36 -6.77 -2.19
C GLU A 144 16.68 -5.91 -3.26
N THR A 145 16.28 -6.50 -4.40
CA THR A 145 15.57 -5.78 -5.48
C THR A 145 14.19 -6.36 -5.78
N SER A 146 13.77 -7.39 -5.03
CA SER A 146 12.45 -8.00 -5.12
C SER A 146 11.34 -7.10 -4.56
N CYS A 147 10.11 -7.48 -4.80
CA CYS A 147 8.92 -6.76 -4.32
C CYS A 147 8.95 -6.52 -2.81
N GLY A 148 8.67 -5.31 -2.39
CA GLY A 148 8.66 -4.90 -0.99
C GLY A 148 10.02 -4.58 -0.39
N ALA A 149 11.14 -4.84 -1.08
CA ALA A 149 12.46 -4.46 -0.61
C ALA A 149 12.62 -2.93 -0.47
N ASN A 150 13.48 -2.48 0.45
CA ASN A 150 14.11 -1.18 0.30
C ASN A 150 15.20 -1.35 -0.76
N TYR A 151 14.88 -0.95 -1.99
CA TYR A 151 15.58 -1.32 -3.22
C TYR A 151 17.10 -1.25 -3.11
N ALA A 152 17.75 -2.37 -3.43
CA ALA A 152 19.19 -2.58 -3.43
C ALA A 152 19.91 -2.37 -2.08
N LEU A 153 19.17 -2.27 -0.95
CA LEU A 153 19.74 -2.09 0.39
C LEU A 153 19.26 -3.12 1.40
N HIS A 154 17.93 -3.37 1.48
CA HIS A 154 17.35 -4.28 2.46
C HIS A 154 16.33 -5.18 1.78
N ALA A 155 16.57 -6.48 1.83
CA ALA A 155 15.63 -7.48 1.33
C ALA A 155 14.33 -7.49 2.15
N SER A 156 13.21 -7.83 1.51
CA SER A 156 11.99 -8.16 2.22
C SER A 156 12.20 -9.45 3.04
N ALA A 157 11.81 -9.43 4.31
CA ALA A 157 11.91 -10.60 5.19
C ALA A 157 10.95 -11.73 4.80
N LYS A 158 9.90 -11.42 4.02
CA LYS A 158 8.85 -12.35 3.60
C LYS A 158 8.35 -12.01 2.19
N PRO A 159 8.06 -13.01 1.35
CA PRO A 159 7.46 -12.80 0.03
C PRO A 159 5.95 -12.54 0.19
N MET A 160 5.56 -11.30 0.43
CA MET A 160 4.17 -10.92 0.72
C MET A 160 3.42 -10.32 -0.47
N CYS A 161 4.07 -10.10 -1.62
CA CYS A 161 3.41 -9.56 -2.79
C CYS A 161 2.43 -10.56 -3.41
N ARG A 162 1.24 -10.06 -3.75
CA ARG A 162 0.24 -10.85 -4.46
C ARG A 162 0.56 -10.87 -5.96
N PRO A 163 0.06 -11.88 -6.68
CA PRO A 163 0.24 -11.99 -8.12
C PRO A 163 -0.21 -10.75 -8.91
N VAL A 164 0.33 -10.59 -10.11
CA VAL A 164 -0.12 -9.59 -11.08
C VAL A 164 -1.65 -9.68 -11.27
N GLY A 165 -2.31 -8.52 -11.31
CA GLY A 165 -3.77 -8.40 -11.39
C GLY A 165 -4.47 -8.31 -10.02
N GLU A 166 -3.79 -8.57 -8.91
CA GLU A 166 -4.33 -8.46 -7.56
C GLU A 166 -3.90 -7.17 -6.86
N TRP A 167 -4.78 -6.65 -6.00
CA TRP A 167 -4.48 -5.50 -5.16
C TRP A 167 -3.62 -5.88 -3.96
N ASN A 168 -2.50 -5.19 -3.79
CA ASN A 168 -1.65 -5.24 -2.61
C ASN A 168 -1.94 -4.03 -1.72
N GLN A 169 -1.92 -4.25 -0.41
CA GLN A 169 -2.04 -3.21 0.61
C GLN A 169 -0.66 -2.91 1.21
N THR A 170 -0.29 -1.66 1.22
CA THR A 170 1.04 -1.24 1.65
C THR A 170 0.95 -0.12 2.68
N ARG A 171 1.88 -0.13 3.62
CA ARG A 171 2.06 0.93 4.60
C ARG A 171 3.54 1.22 4.78
N LEU A 172 3.91 2.47 4.68
CA LEU A 172 5.24 3.00 4.91
C LEU A 172 5.20 3.92 6.14
N LEU A 173 5.90 3.56 7.20
CA LEU A 173 6.10 4.39 8.39
C LEU A 173 7.50 5.00 8.33
N VAL A 174 7.58 6.32 8.47
CA VAL A 174 8.86 7.06 8.56
C VAL A 174 8.79 7.98 9.76
N ARG A 175 9.71 7.79 10.73
CA ARG A 175 9.75 8.60 11.94
C ARG A 175 11.21 8.88 12.36
N GLY A 176 11.67 10.09 12.16
CA GLY A 176 13.08 10.41 12.33
C GLY A 176 13.95 9.58 11.38
N ALA A 177 14.82 8.75 11.94
CA ALA A 177 15.63 7.78 11.19
C ALA A 177 14.91 6.45 10.94
N HIS A 178 13.91 6.13 11.76
CA HIS A 178 13.22 4.84 11.75
C HIS A 178 12.28 4.71 10.55
N VAL A 179 12.39 3.58 9.84
CA VAL A 179 11.56 3.27 8.67
C VAL A 179 11.03 1.84 8.78
N GLU A 180 9.72 1.68 8.58
CA GLU A 180 9.08 0.36 8.44
C GLU A 180 8.33 0.29 7.11
N GLN A 181 8.44 -0.85 6.43
CA GLN A 181 7.66 -1.19 5.24
C GLN A 181 6.79 -2.40 5.55
N TRP A 182 5.49 -2.26 5.27
CA TRP A 182 4.47 -3.27 5.53
C TRP A 182 3.77 -3.64 4.23
N MET A 183 3.51 -4.92 4.02
CA MET A 183 2.81 -5.45 2.86
C MET A 183 1.77 -6.47 3.28
N ASN A 184 0.51 -6.27 2.87
CA ASN A 184 -0.60 -7.18 3.13
C ASN A 184 -0.74 -7.60 4.61
N GLY A 185 -0.54 -6.63 5.53
CA GLY A 185 -0.67 -6.81 6.98
C GLY A 185 0.60 -7.26 7.72
N GLU A 186 1.68 -7.57 7.00
CA GLU A 186 2.96 -8.02 7.58
C GLU A 186 4.05 -6.95 7.47
N LYS A 187 4.85 -6.76 8.53
CA LYS A 187 6.07 -5.94 8.46
C LYS A 187 7.14 -6.75 7.72
N ILE A 188 7.63 -6.22 6.62
CA ILE A 188 8.54 -6.91 5.71
C ILE A 188 9.93 -6.33 5.68
N VAL A 189 10.11 -5.04 5.98
CA VAL A 189 11.41 -4.37 6.11
C VAL A 189 11.36 -3.39 7.27
N GLU A 190 12.46 -3.32 8.02
CA GLU A 190 12.67 -2.33 9.08
C GLU A 190 14.14 -1.91 9.09
N TYR A 191 14.41 -0.62 9.16
CA TYR A 191 15.78 -0.11 9.20
C TYR A 191 15.86 1.30 9.78
N GLU A 192 17.09 1.70 10.12
CA GLU A 192 17.41 3.04 10.60
C GLU A 192 18.31 3.76 9.58
N LEU A 193 17.82 4.90 9.07
CA LEU A 193 18.60 5.80 8.23
C LEU A 193 19.81 6.36 9.02
N TRP A 194 20.88 6.72 8.30
CA TRP A 194 22.04 7.45 8.83
C TRP A 194 22.84 6.70 9.90
N THR A 195 22.61 5.41 10.05
CA THR A 195 23.43 4.54 10.91
C THR A 195 24.67 4.03 10.16
N PRO A 196 25.71 3.53 10.85
CA PRO A 196 26.84 2.90 10.19
C PRO A 196 26.45 1.75 9.24
N ASP A 197 25.40 0.96 9.57
CA ASP A 197 24.89 -0.09 8.70
C ASP A 197 24.27 0.49 7.43
N TRP A 198 23.43 1.53 7.56
CA TRP A 198 22.87 2.26 6.40
C TRP A 198 23.98 2.78 5.48
N GLU A 199 24.97 3.48 6.05
CA GLU A 199 26.09 4.05 5.30
C GLU A 199 26.89 2.98 4.55
N ALA A 200 27.14 1.85 5.19
CA ALA A 200 27.85 0.73 4.58
C ALA A 200 27.07 0.14 3.39
N LYS A 201 25.74 -0.02 3.53
CA LYS A 201 24.87 -0.50 2.46
C LYS A 201 24.80 0.48 1.29
N VAL A 202 24.64 1.78 1.55
CA VAL A 202 24.65 2.81 0.52
C VAL A 202 25.98 2.79 -0.24
N ALA A 203 27.11 2.74 0.48
CA ALA A 203 28.45 2.69 -0.12
C ALA A 203 28.70 1.44 -0.96
N ALA A 204 28.07 0.31 -0.63
CA ALA A 204 28.15 -0.94 -1.37
C ALA A 204 27.19 -1.00 -2.58
N SER A 205 26.21 -0.10 -2.67
CA SER A 205 25.19 -0.07 -3.71
C SER A 205 25.50 0.93 -4.83
N LYS A 206 24.63 0.95 -5.86
CA LYS A 206 24.65 2.00 -6.90
C LYS A 206 24.42 3.40 -6.34
N PHE A 207 23.79 3.54 -5.17
CA PHE A 207 23.42 4.82 -4.58
C PHE A 207 24.62 5.63 -4.04
N LYS A 208 25.80 5.03 -3.95
CA LYS A 208 27.05 5.76 -3.63
C LYS A 208 27.36 6.90 -4.61
N GLU A 209 26.81 6.82 -5.84
CA GLU A 209 27.01 7.84 -6.87
C GLU A 209 26.20 9.12 -6.59
N TRP A 210 25.20 9.07 -5.67
CA TRP A 210 24.33 10.19 -5.37
C TRP A 210 24.46 10.64 -3.90
N PRO A 211 25.20 11.76 -3.65
CA PRO A 211 25.46 12.24 -2.28
C PRO A 211 24.19 12.55 -1.48
N GLU A 212 23.10 12.91 -2.16
CA GLU A 212 21.82 13.27 -1.52
C GLU A 212 20.94 12.07 -1.19
N TYR A 213 21.34 10.84 -1.57
CA TYR A 213 20.51 9.66 -1.37
C TYR A 213 20.29 9.36 0.12
N GLY A 214 19.00 9.37 0.54
CA GLY A 214 18.59 9.10 1.92
C GLY A 214 19.01 10.17 2.93
N ARG A 215 19.40 11.39 2.50
CA ARG A 215 19.93 12.46 3.39
C ARG A 215 18.84 13.41 3.88
N ALA A 216 17.83 13.64 3.10
CA ALA A 216 16.78 14.61 3.41
C ALA A 216 16.00 14.22 4.67
N LYS A 217 15.72 15.20 5.52
CA LYS A 217 14.87 15.02 6.72
C LYS A 217 13.38 15.20 6.41
N SER A 218 13.07 15.89 5.32
CA SER A 218 11.72 16.02 4.75
C SER A 218 11.81 16.09 3.23
N GLY A 219 10.71 15.77 2.56
CA GLY A 219 10.64 15.81 1.11
C GLY A 219 9.32 15.23 0.62
N HIS A 220 9.21 15.11 -0.68
CA HIS A 220 8.03 14.57 -1.34
C HIS A 220 7.94 13.04 -1.21
N ILE A 221 6.72 12.52 -1.23
CA ILE A 221 6.48 11.11 -1.55
C ILE A 221 6.39 11.02 -3.07
N ALA A 222 7.08 10.05 -3.68
CA ALA A 222 7.05 9.82 -5.11
C ALA A 222 6.49 8.46 -5.47
N ILE A 223 5.80 8.40 -6.61
CA ILE A 223 5.35 7.17 -7.28
C ILE A 223 6.09 7.08 -8.62
N GLN A 224 6.79 5.97 -8.84
CA GLN A 224 7.66 5.80 -10.00
C GLN A 224 6.89 5.43 -11.26
N ASP A 225 7.21 6.11 -12.37
CA ASP A 225 6.87 5.72 -13.74
C ASP A 225 7.99 4.88 -14.36
N HIS A 226 7.99 3.57 -14.12
CA HIS A 226 8.97 2.64 -14.69
C HIS A 226 8.53 2.02 -16.03
N GLY A 227 7.44 2.51 -16.62
CA GLY A 227 6.96 2.04 -17.92
C GLY A 227 5.83 1.02 -17.86
N SER A 228 5.56 0.43 -16.70
CA SER A 228 4.54 -0.60 -16.53
C SER A 228 3.15 -0.01 -16.25
N LEU A 229 2.11 -0.75 -16.61
CA LEU A 229 0.75 -0.44 -16.24
C LEU A 229 0.56 -0.77 -14.75
N VAL A 230 0.41 0.27 -13.94
CA VAL A 230 0.22 0.17 -12.48
C VAL A 230 -0.90 1.12 -12.05
N ALA A 231 -1.72 0.65 -11.12
CA ALA A 231 -2.82 1.40 -10.55
C ALA A 231 -2.66 1.53 -9.04
N PHE A 232 -3.04 2.70 -8.50
CA PHE A 232 -2.99 3.03 -7.08
C PHE A 232 -4.35 3.53 -6.60
N ARG A 233 -4.74 3.17 -5.36
CA ARG A 233 -5.92 3.68 -4.68
C ARG A 233 -5.69 3.73 -3.18
N ASN A 234 -6.63 4.29 -2.43
CA ASN A 234 -6.53 4.40 -0.97
C ASN A 234 -5.26 5.13 -0.50
N LEU A 235 -4.74 6.07 -1.32
CA LEU A 235 -3.57 6.85 -0.96
C LEU A 235 -3.94 7.81 0.17
N LYS A 236 -3.50 7.50 1.38
CA LYS A 236 -3.79 8.28 2.59
C LYS A 236 -2.57 8.42 3.47
N ILE A 237 -2.48 9.53 4.18
CA ILE A 237 -1.34 9.89 5.01
C ILE A 237 -1.77 10.36 6.39
N ARG A 238 -0.96 10.04 7.38
CA ARG A 238 -0.99 10.61 8.72
C ARG A 238 0.37 11.21 9.03
N VAL A 239 0.40 12.47 9.45
CA VAL A 239 1.63 13.20 9.80
C VAL A 239 1.78 13.24 11.32
N PHE A 240 3.01 13.14 11.83
CA PHE A 240 3.33 13.13 13.26
C PHE A 240 3.96 14.44 13.71
#